data_e358453adc87abcc767648964c0d0699
#
_entry.id   e358453adc87abcc767648964c0d0699
#
_cell.length_a   1.000
_cell.length_b   1.000
_cell.length_c   1.000
_cell.angle_alpha   90.00
_cell.angle_beta   90.00
_cell.angle_gamma   90.00
#
_symmetry.space_group_name_H-M   'P 1'
#
loop_
_entity.id
_entity.type
_entity.pdbx_description
1 polymer ?
#
loop_
_entity_poly.entity_id
_entity_poly.type
_entity_poly.pdbx_seq_one_letter_code
_entity_poly.pdbx_strand_id
1 'polypeptide(L)'
;MPKPIPRLKPLTFLGSSRDDLRDMPAAVRHAIGVELMTVQLGGAPTDFKPLASVGVGAYEIRVRDVAGAFRTVYVTNFSDSIYVLHAFQKKTQKTAKADLELARRRYKLIPGAKP
;
A
#
# COMPACT_ATOMS: atom_id res chain seq x y z
N MET A 1 -27.72 -1.87 23.26
CA MET A 1 -26.79 -0.81 22.88
C MET A 1 -26.25 -1.04 21.48
N PRO A 2 -26.37 -0.08 20.57
CA PRO A 2 -25.77 -0.24 19.26
C PRO A 2 -24.26 -0.28 19.39
N LYS A 3 -23.64 -1.16 18.60
CA LYS A 3 -22.18 -1.22 18.55
C LYS A 3 -21.67 0.05 17.87
N PRO A 4 -20.55 0.64 18.34
CA PRO A 4 -19.97 1.79 17.65
C PRO A 4 -19.58 1.41 16.22
N ILE A 5 -19.79 2.32 15.29
CA ILE A 5 -19.37 2.15 13.91
C ILE A 5 -17.84 2.14 13.89
N PRO A 6 -17.18 1.09 13.31
CA PRO A 6 -15.73 1.07 13.23
C PRO A 6 -15.22 2.28 12.46
N ARG A 7 -14.23 2.96 13.01
CA ARG A 7 -13.57 4.04 12.30
C ARG A 7 -12.57 3.49 11.32
N LEU A 8 -12.67 3.93 10.07
CA LEU A 8 -11.62 3.69 9.11
C LEU A 8 -10.41 4.52 9.45
N LYS A 9 -9.25 3.90 9.58
CA LYS A 9 -8.01 4.63 9.70
C LYS A 9 -7.76 5.36 8.38
N PRO A 10 -7.37 6.64 8.40
CA PRO A 10 -7.17 7.39 7.15
C PRO A 10 -6.14 6.75 6.24
N LEU A 11 -6.25 7.01 4.94
CA LEU A 11 -5.21 6.72 3.94
C LEU A 11 -4.49 8.01 3.59
N THR A 12 -3.17 7.98 3.60
CA THR A 12 -2.35 9.10 3.15
C THR A 12 -1.45 8.59 2.03
N PHE A 13 -1.62 9.19 0.84
CA PHE A 13 -0.83 8.80 -0.34
C PHE A 13 0.38 9.70 -0.46
N LEU A 14 1.57 9.10 -0.59
CA LEU A 14 2.80 9.86 -0.75
C LEU A 14 3.23 9.89 -2.23
N GLY A 15 3.80 11.02 -2.64
CA GLY A 15 4.25 11.21 -4.01
C GLY A 15 3.14 11.01 -5.02
N SER A 16 3.42 10.31 -6.09
CA SER A 16 2.47 10.03 -7.16
C SER A 16 1.61 8.78 -6.93
N SER A 17 1.69 8.15 -5.74
CA SER A 17 1.08 6.84 -5.52
C SER A 17 -0.43 6.80 -5.79
N ARG A 18 -1.15 7.88 -5.47
CA ARG A 18 -2.59 7.96 -5.72
C ARG A 18 -2.90 8.01 -7.22
N ASP A 19 -2.18 8.86 -7.97
CA ASP A 19 -2.35 8.99 -9.41
C ASP A 19 -1.96 7.70 -10.12
N ASP A 20 -0.87 7.07 -9.69
CA ASP A 20 -0.42 5.80 -10.25
C ASP A 20 -1.48 4.71 -10.05
N LEU A 21 -2.10 4.67 -8.87
CA LEU A 21 -3.19 3.74 -8.59
C LEU A 21 -4.40 4.02 -9.49
N ARG A 22 -4.76 5.29 -9.67
CA ARG A 22 -5.88 5.70 -10.53
C ARG A 22 -5.68 5.30 -11.99
N ASP A 23 -4.45 5.24 -12.45
CA ASP A 23 -4.12 4.90 -13.84
C ASP A 23 -4.16 3.39 -14.11
N MET A 24 -4.34 2.57 -13.07
CA MET A 24 -4.45 1.13 -13.23
C MET A 24 -5.81 0.73 -13.81
N PRO A 25 -5.91 -0.49 -14.40
CA PRO A 25 -7.21 -1.00 -14.86
C PRO A 25 -8.27 -0.95 -13.77
N ALA A 26 -9.52 -0.67 -14.13
CA ALA A 26 -10.61 -0.49 -13.17
C ALA A 26 -10.75 -1.67 -12.20
N ALA A 27 -10.65 -2.90 -12.69
CA ALA A 27 -10.76 -4.09 -11.85
C ALA A 27 -9.62 -4.16 -10.82
N VAL A 28 -8.40 -3.77 -11.21
CA VAL A 28 -7.23 -3.74 -10.33
C VAL A 28 -7.39 -2.65 -9.27
N ARG A 29 -7.80 -1.44 -9.69
CA ARG A 29 -8.06 -0.35 -8.73
C ARG A 29 -9.08 -0.74 -7.69
N HIS A 30 -10.17 -1.40 -8.12
CA HIS A 30 -11.21 -1.86 -7.20
C HIS A 30 -10.65 -2.88 -6.22
N ALA A 31 -9.91 -3.87 -6.70
CA ALA A 31 -9.33 -4.90 -5.86
C ALA A 31 -8.37 -4.31 -4.83
N ILE A 32 -7.48 -3.40 -5.24
CA ILE A 32 -6.55 -2.75 -4.33
C ILE A 32 -7.31 -1.88 -3.32
N GLY A 33 -8.35 -1.17 -3.77
CA GLY A 33 -9.18 -0.37 -2.88
C GLY A 33 -9.84 -1.19 -1.78
N VAL A 34 -10.35 -2.37 -2.12
CA VAL A 34 -10.95 -3.30 -1.13
C VAL A 34 -9.88 -3.77 -0.14
N GLU A 35 -8.68 -4.10 -0.62
CA GLU A 35 -7.59 -4.54 0.24
C GLU A 35 -7.12 -3.44 1.18
N LEU A 36 -7.02 -2.21 0.68
CA LEU A 36 -6.65 -1.06 1.53
C LEU A 36 -7.73 -0.78 2.58
N MET A 37 -9.01 -0.91 2.22
CA MET A 37 -10.10 -0.74 3.18
C MET A 37 -10.00 -1.79 4.29
N THR A 38 -9.67 -3.02 3.95
CA THR A 38 -9.44 -4.09 4.93
C THR A 38 -8.36 -3.69 5.93
N VAL A 39 -7.25 -3.11 5.43
CA VAL A 39 -6.16 -2.62 6.29
C VAL A 39 -6.65 -1.46 7.16
N GLN A 40 -7.43 -0.53 6.60
CA GLN A 40 -7.99 0.59 7.36
C GLN A 40 -8.89 0.13 8.52
N LEU A 41 -9.53 -1.03 8.37
CA LEU A 41 -10.38 -1.64 9.40
C LEU A 41 -9.59 -2.51 10.39
N GLY A 42 -8.28 -2.60 10.23
CA GLY A 42 -7.41 -3.36 11.14
C GLY A 42 -7.17 -4.80 10.71
N GLY A 43 -7.64 -5.19 9.53
CA GLY A 43 -7.42 -6.52 8.99
C GLY A 43 -6.19 -6.61 8.11
N ALA A 44 -6.00 -7.77 7.48
CA ALA A 44 -4.90 -8.03 6.56
C ALA A 44 -5.42 -8.27 5.15
N PRO A 45 -4.69 -7.82 4.11
CA PRO A 45 -5.06 -8.10 2.74
C PRO A 45 -5.05 -9.60 2.43
N THR A 46 -5.73 -9.99 1.34
CA THR A 46 -5.82 -11.38 0.91
C THR A 46 -4.44 -11.94 0.52
N ASP A 47 -3.68 -11.16 -0.24
CA ASP A 47 -2.33 -11.56 -0.68
C ASP A 47 -1.37 -10.39 -0.46
N PHE A 48 -0.45 -10.56 0.48
CA PHE A 48 0.51 -9.52 0.84
C PHE A 48 1.77 -10.15 1.39
N LYS A 49 2.83 -9.36 1.42
CA LYS A 49 4.07 -9.78 2.08
C LYS A 49 4.76 -8.60 2.75
N PRO A 50 5.55 -8.86 3.81
CA PRO A 50 6.35 -7.82 4.42
C PRO A 50 7.44 -7.30 3.48
N LEU A 51 7.74 -6.01 3.57
CA LEU A 51 8.87 -5.38 2.88
C LEU A 51 9.77 -4.68 3.90
N ALA A 52 10.46 -5.48 4.72
CA ALA A 52 11.31 -4.97 5.78
C ALA A 52 12.42 -4.04 5.24
N SER A 53 12.88 -4.27 4.00
CA SER A 53 13.89 -3.44 3.37
C SER A 53 13.43 -2.01 3.10
N VAL A 54 12.11 -1.78 3.05
CA VAL A 54 11.53 -0.44 2.89
C VAL A 54 11.49 0.27 4.24
N GLY A 55 11.02 -0.41 5.27
CA GLY A 55 10.94 0.14 6.61
C GLY A 55 10.05 -0.70 7.51
N VAL A 56 10.05 -0.35 8.79
CA VAL A 56 9.23 -1.04 9.79
C VAL A 56 7.75 -0.84 9.46
N GLY A 57 6.97 -1.92 9.47
CA GLY A 57 5.55 -1.87 9.20
C GLY A 57 5.18 -1.74 7.73
N ALA A 58 6.16 -1.86 6.82
CA ALA A 58 5.90 -1.80 5.38
C ALA A 58 5.53 -3.17 4.83
N TYR A 59 4.51 -3.17 3.97
CA TYR A 59 3.98 -4.38 3.33
C TYR A 59 3.66 -4.10 1.87
N GLU A 60 3.55 -5.15 1.09
CA GLU A 60 3.19 -5.07 -0.33
C GLU A 60 1.90 -5.86 -0.54
N ILE A 61 0.85 -5.19 -1.00
CA ILE A 61 -0.37 -5.84 -1.50
C ILE A 61 -0.09 -6.36 -2.90
N ARG A 62 -0.54 -7.56 -3.20
CA ARG A 62 -0.32 -8.24 -4.46
C ARG A 62 -1.65 -8.54 -5.13
N VAL A 63 -1.85 -8.03 -6.35
CA VAL A 63 -3.06 -8.25 -7.14
C VAL A 63 -2.67 -8.78 -8.51
N ARG A 64 -3.32 -9.85 -8.95
CA ARG A 64 -3.17 -10.39 -10.31
C ARG A 64 -4.42 -10.10 -11.12
N ASP A 65 -4.20 -9.77 -12.38
CA ASP A 65 -5.25 -9.48 -13.34
C ASP A 65 -4.81 -9.98 -14.74
N VAL A 66 -5.74 -10.03 -15.70
CA VAL A 66 -5.39 -10.38 -17.07
C VAL A 66 -4.34 -9.43 -17.66
N ALA A 67 -4.32 -8.18 -17.19
CA ALA A 67 -3.33 -7.18 -17.62
C ALA A 67 -1.95 -7.38 -16.98
N GLY A 68 -1.81 -8.25 -15.97
CA GLY A 68 -0.53 -8.52 -15.33
C GLY A 68 -0.59 -8.53 -13.81
N ALA A 69 0.57 -8.37 -13.21
CA ALA A 69 0.74 -8.35 -11.75
C ALA A 69 0.92 -6.91 -11.27
N PHE A 70 0.18 -6.56 -10.21
CA PHE A 70 0.19 -5.20 -9.65
C PHE A 70 0.55 -5.26 -8.17
N ARG A 71 1.22 -4.21 -7.70
CA ARG A 71 1.71 -4.11 -6.33
C ARG A 71 1.38 -2.74 -5.74
N THR A 72 1.06 -2.72 -4.44
CA THR A 72 0.87 -1.47 -3.69
C THR A 72 1.63 -1.61 -2.38
N VAL A 73 2.57 -0.70 -2.14
CA VAL A 73 3.38 -0.68 -0.91
C VAL A 73 2.73 0.28 0.07
N TYR A 74 2.48 -0.20 1.28
CA TYR A 74 1.83 0.58 2.35
C TYR A 74 2.49 0.34 3.69
N VAL A 75 2.23 1.23 4.65
CA VAL A 75 2.81 1.19 5.99
C VAL A 75 1.69 1.29 7.02
N THR A 76 1.70 0.43 8.03
CA THR A 76 0.62 0.31 9.02
C THR A 76 0.99 0.70 10.44
N ASN A 77 2.27 0.91 10.74
CA ASN A 77 2.73 1.08 12.13
C ASN A 77 2.66 2.51 12.65
N PHE A 78 2.06 3.43 11.91
CA PHE A 78 1.81 4.78 12.38
C PHE A 78 0.38 4.91 12.86
N SER A 79 0.17 5.57 14.02
CA SER A 79 -1.15 5.64 14.64
C SER A 79 -2.15 6.51 13.90
N ASP A 80 -1.66 7.49 13.13
CA ASP A 80 -2.49 8.53 12.51
C ASP A 80 -3.03 8.12 11.14
N SER A 81 -2.35 7.24 10.41
CA SER A 81 -2.73 6.93 9.02
C SER A 81 -2.09 5.64 8.53
N ILE A 82 -2.72 5.06 7.51
CA ILE A 82 -2.08 4.08 6.63
C ILE A 82 -1.42 4.88 5.51
N TYR A 83 -0.11 4.76 5.37
CA TYR A 83 0.63 5.48 4.34
C TYR A 83 0.82 4.60 3.12
N VAL A 84 0.37 5.08 1.96
CA VAL A 84 0.58 4.38 0.69
C VAL A 84 1.79 5.02 0.02
N LEU A 85 2.83 4.23 -0.18
CA LEU A 85 4.12 4.72 -0.66
C LEU A 85 4.26 4.63 -2.17
N HIS A 86 3.74 3.56 -2.78
CA HIS A 86 3.99 3.29 -4.19
C HIS A 86 2.96 2.30 -4.72
N ALA A 87 2.50 2.52 -5.95
CA ALA A 87 1.60 1.61 -6.64
C ALA A 87 2.11 1.45 -8.07
N PHE A 88 2.29 0.20 -8.53
CA PHE A 88 2.95 -0.05 -9.80
C PHE A 88 2.58 -1.41 -10.39
N GLN A 89 2.75 -1.54 -11.70
CA GLN A 89 2.67 -2.83 -12.37
C GLN A 89 4.02 -3.51 -12.30
N LYS A 90 4.03 -4.75 -11.82
CA LYS A 90 5.26 -5.53 -11.71
C LYS A 90 5.60 -6.13 -13.06
N LYS A 91 6.79 -5.86 -13.55
CA LYS A 91 7.26 -6.29 -14.88
C LYS A 91 8.27 -7.42 -14.82
N THR A 92 8.75 -7.78 -13.61
CA THR A 92 9.79 -8.79 -13.41
C THR A 92 9.39 -9.76 -12.32
N GLN A 93 10.11 -10.87 -12.16
CA GLN A 93 9.86 -11.87 -11.12
C GLN A 93 9.96 -11.28 -9.71
N LYS A 94 10.95 -10.43 -9.50
CA LYS A 94 11.15 -9.75 -8.21
C LYS A 94 10.71 -8.31 -8.31
N THR A 95 10.33 -7.72 -7.19
CA THR A 95 10.10 -6.28 -7.13
C THR A 95 11.39 -5.57 -7.55
N ALA A 96 11.29 -4.69 -8.56
CA ALA A 96 12.46 -4.03 -9.11
C ALA A 96 13.16 -3.17 -8.06
N LYS A 97 14.48 -3.10 -8.12
CA LYS A 97 15.27 -2.29 -7.21
C LYS A 97 14.82 -0.82 -7.20
N ALA A 98 14.49 -0.28 -8.38
CA ALA A 98 13.99 1.10 -8.49
C ALA A 98 12.69 1.31 -7.72
N ASP A 99 11.77 0.35 -7.74
CA ASP A 99 10.52 0.43 -7.00
C ASP A 99 10.75 0.37 -5.50
N LEU A 100 11.65 -0.50 -5.04
CA LEU A 100 12.02 -0.58 -3.63
C LEU A 100 12.69 0.69 -3.13
N GLU A 101 13.59 1.26 -3.92
CA GLU A 101 14.28 2.50 -3.57
C GLU A 101 13.31 3.68 -3.52
N LEU A 102 12.37 3.76 -4.46
CA LEU A 102 11.34 4.80 -4.44
C LEU A 102 10.48 4.69 -3.19
N ALA A 103 10.00 3.48 -2.87
CA ALA A 103 9.22 3.25 -1.67
C ALA A 103 10.01 3.62 -0.40
N ARG A 104 11.29 3.27 -0.36
CA ARG A 104 12.17 3.59 0.77
C ARG A 104 12.34 5.09 0.96
N ARG A 105 12.52 5.84 -0.15
CA ARG A 105 12.60 7.30 -0.08
C ARG A 105 11.32 7.91 0.46
N ARG A 106 10.16 7.42 0.00
CA ARG A 106 8.86 7.93 0.45
C ARG A 106 8.58 7.56 1.91
N TYR A 107 9.03 6.38 2.36
CA TYR A 107 8.94 6.01 3.77
C TYR A 107 9.56 7.07 4.67
N LYS A 108 10.72 7.58 4.29
CA LYS A 108 11.43 8.60 5.07
C LYS A 108 10.71 9.93 5.12
N LEU A 109 9.75 10.17 4.22
CA LEU A 109 8.94 11.39 4.21
C LEU A 109 7.78 11.34 5.19
N ILE A 110 7.47 10.18 5.76
CA ILE A 110 6.39 10.04 6.74
C ILE A 110 6.79 10.80 8.01
N PRO A 111 5.93 11.71 8.54
CA PRO A 111 6.24 12.39 9.79
C PRO A 111 6.46 11.39 10.92
N GLY A 112 7.58 11.52 11.64
CA GLY A 112 7.93 10.60 12.71
C GLY A 112 8.65 9.33 12.26
N ALA A 113 8.86 9.12 10.97
CA ALA A 113 9.63 7.98 10.48
C ALA A 113 11.10 8.14 10.87
N LYS A 114 11.68 7.06 11.37
CA LYS A 114 13.11 7.05 11.68
C LYS A 114 13.89 6.61 10.44
N PRO A 115 15.06 7.23 10.20
CA PRO A 115 15.91 6.84 9.09
C PRO A 115 16.41 5.40 9.23
#